data_afbe5a6931b159c092b362c4a568bca7
#
_entry.id   afbe5a6931b159c092b362c4a568bca7
#
_cell.length_a   1.000
_cell.length_b   1.000
_cell.length_c   1.000
_cell.angle_alpha   90.00
_cell.angle_beta   90.00
_cell.angle_gamma   90.00
#
_symmetry.space_group_name_H-M   'P 1'
#
loop_
_entity.id
_entity.type
_entity.pdbx_description
1 polymer ?
#
loop_
_entity_poly.entity_id
_entity_poly.type
_entity_poly.pdbx_seq_one_letter_code
_entity_poly.pdbx_strand_id
1 'polypeptide(L)'
;MRRASTLLVSPIALLLLAGCTQGSERDLARYYDDRGLFLVNLPAANDVTVTPPQPPQDGPSLLTGVISSPPAPSPSPQAAIGGFDAAASGQPDQTVYQAFAVTADEFDDLDQMALYFLTGDPLFDVVIDDPARLDGSPARLIVADAREGGEVTSSVAAAMTLGDGETGYLIAAIFPPGGWDTERADFERIVRSFRSDVPPGVATFPVDGQAP
;
A
#
# COMPACT_ATOMS: atom_id res chain seq x y z
N MET A 1 -70.30 -34.64 10.52
CA MET A 1 -69.40 -34.71 9.34
C MET A 1 -68.56 -33.43 9.33
N ARG A 2 -67.32 -33.53 9.80
CA ARG A 2 -66.34 -32.39 9.83
C ARG A 2 -65.30 -32.67 8.74
N ARG A 3 -65.22 -31.82 7.73
CA ARG A 3 -64.17 -31.89 6.70
C ARG A 3 -62.94 -31.14 7.22
N ALA A 4 -61.85 -31.83 7.31
CA ALA A 4 -60.53 -31.27 7.58
C ALA A 4 -59.91 -30.81 6.27
N SER A 5 -59.59 -29.49 6.17
CA SER A 5 -58.82 -28.93 5.05
C SER A 5 -57.36 -28.93 5.40
N THR A 6 -56.59 -29.73 4.69
CA THR A 6 -55.13 -29.79 4.81
C THR A 6 -54.53 -28.68 3.97
N LEU A 7 -53.88 -27.70 4.64
CA LEU A 7 -53.11 -26.68 3.99
C LEU A 7 -51.70 -27.24 3.68
N LEU A 8 -51.41 -27.35 2.39
CA LEU A 8 -50.08 -27.65 1.84
C LEU A 8 -49.23 -26.37 1.96
N VAL A 9 -48.28 -26.39 2.89
CA VAL A 9 -47.25 -25.36 2.96
C VAL A 9 -46.12 -25.77 2.03
N SER A 10 -45.95 -25.04 0.94
CA SER A 10 -44.85 -25.21 0.00
C SER A 10 -43.60 -24.51 0.56
N PRO A 11 -42.45 -25.19 0.70
CA PRO A 11 -41.22 -24.53 1.09
C PRO A 11 -40.65 -23.81 -0.13
N ILE A 12 -40.72 -22.47 -0.10
CA ILE A 12 -39.96 -21.62 -1.01
C ILE A 12 -38.48 -21.72 -0.57
N ALA A 13 -37.72 -22.47 -1.32
CA ALA A 13 -36.26 -22.50 -1.20
C ALA A 13 -35.70 -21.16 -1.64
N LEU A 14 -35.37 -20.32 -0.66
CA LEU A 14 -34.64 -19.07 -0.88
C LEU A 14 -33.18 -19.44 -1.21
N LEU A 15 -32.87 -19.57 -2.49
CA LEU A 15 -31.48 -19.61 -2.98
C LEU A 15 -30.87 -18.24 -2.77
N LEU A 16 -30.21 -18.04 -1.63
CA LEU A 16 -29.25 -16.98 -1.43
C LEU A 16 -28.06 -17.27 -2.35
N LEU A 17 -28.08 -16.72 -3.54
CA LEU A 17 -26.88 -16.50 -4.35
C LEU A 17 -26.00 -15.51 -3.59
N ALA A 18 -25.17 -16.03 -2.69
CA ALA A 18 -24.00 -15.33 -2.22
C ALA A 18 -23.10 -15.13 -3.44
N GLY A 19 -23.31 -14.02 -4.14
CA GLY A 19 -22.36 -13.52 -5.11
C GLY A 19 -21.08 -13.19 -4.36
N CYS A 20 -20.19 -14.17 -4.21
CA CYS A 20 -18.79 -13.91 -3.98
C CYS A 20 -18.30 -13.14 -5.20
N THR A 21 -18.23 -11.82 -5.12
CA THR A 21 -17.30 -11.04 -5.90
C THR A 21 -15.91 -11.47 -5.42
N GLN A 22 -15.42 -12.59 -5.94
CA GLN A 22 -14.00 -12.92 -5.90
C GLN A 22 -13.32 -11.87 -6.81
N GLY A 23 -12.99 -10.72 -6.24
CA GLY A 23 -11.86 -9.97 -6.74
C GLY A 23 -10.71 -10.99 -6.76
N SER A 24 -10.10 -11.23 -7.91
CA SER A 24 -8.97 -12.15 -8.00
C SER A 24 -7.90 -11.62 -7.06
N GLU A 25 -7.70 -12.32 -5.93
CA GLU A 25 -6.60 -11.97 -5.02
C GLU A 25 -5.32 -12.00 -5.84
N ARG A 26 -4.60 -10.89 -5.87
CA ARG A 26 -3.31 -10.83 -6.57
C ARG A 26 -2.33 -11.75 -5.87
N ASP A 27 -1.59 -12.51 -6.65
CA ASP A 27 -0.44 -13.25 -6.13
C ASP A 27 0.61 -12.27 -5.64
N LEU A 28 1.14 -12.50 -4.43
CA LEU A 28 2.17 -11.69 -3.81
C LEU A 28 3.48 -12.45 -3.77
N ALA A 29 4.57 -11.79 -4.18
CA ALA A 29 5.93 -12.26 -4.05
C ALA A 29 6.64 -11.52 -2.91
N ARG A 30 7.53 -12.24 -2.20
CA ARG A 30 8.27 -11.69 -1.08
C ARG A 30 9.46 -10.89 -1.59
N TYR A 31 9.53 -9.64 -1.14
CA TYR A 31 10.66 -8.77 -1.35
C TYR A 31 11.43 -8.59 -0.03
N TYR A 32 12.75 -8.70 -0.09
CA TYR A 32 13.68 -8.38 1.00
C TYR A 32 14.49 -7.17 0.60
N ASP A 33 14.54 -6.17 1.47
CA ASP A 33 15.49 -5.10 1.32
C ASP A 33 16.93 -5.63 1.48
N ASP A 34 17.83 -5.30 0.56
CA ASP A 34 19.23 -5.79 0.55
C ASP A 34 20.05 -5.27 1.74
N ARG A 35 19.61 -4.23 2.40
CA ARG A 35 20.18 -3.70 3.66
C ARG A 35 19.60 -4.35 4.90
N GLY A 36 18.57 -5.18 4.77
CA GLY A 36 17.92 -5.85 5.87
C GLY A 36 17.00 -4.96 6.71
N LEU A 37 16.63 -3.79 6.22
CA LEU A 37 15.78 -2.85 6.97
C LEU A 37 14.32 -3.30 7.01
N PHE A 38 13.84 -3.97 5.97
CA PHE A 38 12.48 -4.49 5.95
C PHE A 38 12.28 -5.66 4.97
N LEU A 39 11.13 -6.28 5.14
CA LEU A 39 10.56 -7.28 4.25
C LEU A 39 9.12 -6.91 3.97
N VAL A 40 8.66 -7.08 2.74
CA VAL A 40 7.27 -6.87 2.33
C VAL A 40 6.90 -7.80 1.18
N ASN A 41 5.65 -8.21 1.10
CA ASN A 41 5.14 -8.93 -0.05
C ASN A 41 4.51 -7.92 -1.03
N LEU A 42 4.93 -7.97 -2.29
CA LEU A 42 4.46 -7.09 -3.36
C LEU A 42 3.79 -7.92 -4.48
N PRO A 43 2.94 -7.34 -5.34
CA PRO A 43 2.34 -8.08 -6.44
C PRO A 43 3.38 -8.77 -7.31
N ALA A 44 3.26 -10.09 -7.48
CA ALA A 44 4.25 -10.92 -8.18
C ALA A 44 4.37 -10.61 -9.67
N ALA A 45 3.31 -10.05 -10.27
CA ALA A 45 3.28 -9.66 -11.68
C ALA A 45 3.89 -8.28 -11.96
N ASN A 46 4.27 -7.54 -10.91
CA ASN A 46 4.81 -6.20 -11.05
C ASN A 46 6.32 -6.21 -11.22
N ASP A 47 6.82 -5.21 -11.95
CA ASP A 47 8.24 -4.88 -11.95
C ASP A 47 8.60 -4.20 -10.63
N VAL A 48 9.77 -4.55 -10.09
CA VAL A 48 10.25 -4.00 -8.82
C VAL A 48 11.50 -3.15 -9.09
N THR A 49 11.43 -1.89 -8.71
CA THR A 49 12.55 -0.95 -8.78
C THR A 49 13.02 -0.60 -7.37
N VAL A 50 14.30 -0.76 -7.11
CA VAL A 50 14.92 -0.37 -5.84
C VAL A 50 15.36 1.09 -5.91
N THR A 51 14.98 1.86 -4.90
CA THR A 51 15.41 3.25 -4.75
C THR A 51 16.60 3.28 -3.81
N PRO A 52 17.78 3.74 -4.27
CA PRO A 52 18.98 3.80 -3.44
C PRO A 52 18.83 4.88 -2.36
N PRO A 53 19.66 4.83 -1.31
CA PRO A 53 19.71 5.86 -0.30
C PRO A 53 19.90 7.25 -0.90
N GLN A 54 19.19 8.21 -0.33
CA GLN A 54 19.32 9.61 -0.70
C GLN A 54 19.56 10.45 0.55
N PRO A 55 20.54 11.38 0.50
CA PRO A 55 20.77 12.31 1.59
C PRO A 55 19.55 13.23 1.77
N PRO A 56 19.38 13.83 2.94
CA PRO A 56 18.28 14.73 3.20
C PRO A 56 18.33 15.94 2.23
N GLN A 57 17.16 16.26 1.68
CA GLN A 57 16.93 17.43 0.84
C GLN A 57 15.78 18.25 1.43
N ASP A 58 15.91 18.77 2.62
CA ASP A 58 14.83 19.45 3.37
C ASP A 58 13.85 18.48 4.09
N GLY A 59 14.36 17.36 4.62
CA GLY A 59 13.55 16.38 5.37
C GLY A 59 14.34 15.12 5.70
N PRO A 60 13.68 14.03 6.07
CA PRO A 60 14.34 12.79 6.46
C PRO A 60 15.15 12.19 5.32
N SER A 61 16.26 11.53 5.67
CA SER A 61 17.04 10.76 4.70
C SER A 61 16.27 9.52 4.28
N LEU A 62 16.21 9.24 2.99
CA LEU A 62 15.79 7.93 2.52
C LEU A 62 16.92 6.94 2.78
N LEU A 63 16.65 5.92 3.58
CA LEU A 63 17.59 4.83 3.84
C LEU A 63 17.55 3.80 2.69
N THR A 64 16.36 3.42 2.28
CA THR A 64 16.10 2.54 1.14
C THR A 64 14.64 2.59 0.75
N GLY A 65 14.32 2.17 -0.45
CA GLY A 65 12.94 2.09 -0.91
C GLY A 65 12.76 1.08 -2.04
N VAL A 66 11.53 0.66 -2.21
CA VAL A 66 11.11 -0.20 -3.31
C VAL A 66 9.81 0.33 -3.90
N ILE A 67 9.75 0.30 -5.23
CA ILE A 67 8.55 0.64 -6.00
C ILE A 67 8.18 -0.58 -6.81
N SER A 68 6.93 -0.99 -6.70
CA SER A 68 6.33 -2.09 -7.42
C SER A 68 5.24 -1.54 -8.33
N SER A 69 5.47 -1.57 -9.62
CA SER A 69 4.54 -1.08 -10.63
C SER A 69 4.22 -2.17 -11.65
N PRO A 70 3.02 -2.21 -12.20
CA PRO A 70 2.72 -3.08 -13.33
C PRO A 70 3.73 -2.88 -14.46
N PRO A 71 4.09 -3.94 -15.22
CA PRO A 71 5.02 -3.84 -16.32
C PRO A 71 4.51 -2.82 -17.34
N ALA A 72 5.26 -1.73 -17.51
CA ALA A 72 4.86 -0.64 -18.37
C ALA A 72 5.23 -0.95 -19.82
N PRO A 73 4.38 -0.58 -20.81
CA PRO A 73 4.80 -0.55 -22.19
C PRO A 73 5.81 0.59 -22.49
N SER A 74 6.09 1.49 -21.55
CA SER A 74 7.09 2.60 -21.63
C SER A 74 7.16 3.43 -20.33
N PRO A 75 8.11 4.37 -20.19
CA PRO A 75 9.22 4.32 -19.25
C PRO A 75 8.80 4.39 -17.76
N SER A 76 9.69 3.85 -16.94
CA SER A 76 9.56 3.75 -15.46
C SER A 76 9.14 5.05 -14.79
N PRO A 77 8.21 5.01 -13.82
CA PRO A 77 7.92 6.15 -12.97
C PRO A 77 9.16 6.49 -12.14
N GLN A 78 9.54 7.76 -12.14
CA GLN A 78 10.55 8.27 -11.22
C GLN A 78 9.90 8.42 -9.84
N ALA A 79 10.45 7.73 -8.83
CA ALA A 79 10.07 7.96 -7.46
C ALA A 79 10.54 9.34 -7.03
N ALA A 80 9.63 10.21 -6.67
CA ALA A 80 9.95 11.44 -5.97
C ALA A 80 9.93 11.17 -4.47
N ILE A 81 11.06 11.45 -3.80
CA ILE A 81 11.16 11.44 -2.34
C ILE A 81 10.88 12.87 -1.88
N GLY A 82 9.95 13.03 -0.97
CA GLY A 82 9.54 14.34 -0.47
C GLY A 82 8.06 14.65 -0.66
N GLY A 83 7.28 13.63 -0.97
CA GLY A 83 5.85 13.68 -1.18
C GLY A 83 5.46 12.60 -2.18
N PHE A 84 4.23 12.12 -2.08
CA PHE A 84 3.70 11.28 -3.12
C PHE A 84 3.43 12.14 -4.35
N ASP A 85 4.35 12.15 -5.31
CA ASP A 85 4.05 12.77 -6.58
C ASP A 85 3.06 11.85 -7.34
N ALA A 86 1.78 12.03 -7.06
CA ALA A 86 0.70 11.31 -7.71
C ALA A 86 0.71 11.54 -9.24
N ALA A 87 1.27 12.68 -9.69
CA ALA A 87 1.44 12.98 -11.11
C ALA A 87 2.59 12.15 -11.72
N ALA A 88 3.60 11.75 -10.94
CA ALA A 88 4.70 10.92 -11.43
C ALA A 88 4.28 9.48 -11.70
N SER A 89 3.15 9.01 -11.18
CA SER A 89 2.64 7.67 -11.50
C SER A 89 2.33 7.51 -13.00
N GLY A 90 2.11 8.62 -13.72
CA GLY A 90 2.03 8.70 -15.20
C GLY A 90 0.98 7.79 -15.87
N GLN A 91 0.29 6.95 -15.12
CA GLN A 91 -0.69 6.00 -15.60
C GLN A 91 -1.87 5.92 -14.61
N PRO A 92 -2.89 6.76 -14.77
CA PRO A 92 -4.04 6.81 -13.86
C PRO A 92 -4.84 5.49 -13.79
N ASP A 93 -4.56 4.54 -14.68
CA ASP A 93 -5.27 3.27 -14.75
C ASP A 93 -4.55 2.12 -14.01
N GLN A 94 -3.42 2.37 -13.34
CA GLN A 94 -2.61 1.32 -12.71
C GLN A 94 -2.23 1.67 -11.28
N THR A 95 -2.32 0.67 -10.39
CA THR A 95 -1.90 0.80 -9.00
C THR A 95 -0.41 0.60 -8.86
N VAL A 96 0.26 1.55 -8.19
CA VAL A 96 1.68 1.48 -7.84
C VAL A 96 1.81 1.32 -6.34
N TYR A 97 2.59 0.33 -5.88
CA TYR A 97 2.89 0.11 -4.46
C TYR A 97 4.32 0.56 -4.15
N GLN A 98 4.52 1.07 -2.96
CA GLN A 98 5.79 1.60 -2.50
C GLN A 98 6.05 1.17 -1.06
N ALA A 99 7.31 0.87 -0.72
CA ALA A 99 7.73 0.69 0.65
C ALA A 99 9.07 1.40 0.85
N PHE A 100 9.18 2.20 1.92
CA PHE A 100 10.35 3.00 2.24
C PHE A 100 10.75 2.84 3.69
N ALA A 101 12.06 2.89 3.93
CA ALA A 101 12.67 3.14 5.22
C ALA A 101 13.37 4.52 5.17
N VAL A 102 13.07 5.35 6.16
CA VAL A 102 13.60 6.72 6.30
C VAL A 102 14.21 6.90 7.68
N THR A 103 15.04 7.92 7.87
CA THR A 103 15.46 8.33 9.22
C THR A 103 14.26 8.87 9.99
N ALA A 104 14.09 8.44 11.25
CA ALA A 104 12.97 8.85 12.08
C ALA A 104 13.29 10.03 13.00
N ASP A 105 14.56 10.40 13.16
CA ASP A 105 15.05 11.48 14.02
C ASP A 105 14.57 12.88 13.63
N GLU A 106 14.04 13.02 12.43
CA GLU A 106 13.41 14.26 11.95
C GLU A 106 11.94 14.42 12.39
N PHE A 107 11.34 13.37 12.99
CA PHE A 107 9.93 13.37 13.40
C PHE A 107 9.79 13.17 14.91
N ASP A 108 9.10 14.10 15.58
CA ASP A 108 8.77 13.96 16.99
C ASP A 108 7.71 12.88 17.25
N ASP A 109 6.81 12.69 16.28
CA ASP A 109 5.70 11.74 16.35
C ASP A 109 5.16 11.35 14.97
N LEU A 110 4.16 10.45 14.97
CA LEU A 110 3.49 10.00 13.74
C LEU A 110 2.68 11.11 13.05
N ASP A 111 2.24 12.12 13.79
CA ASP A 111 1.48 13.24 13.21
C ASP A 111 2.40 14.10 12.34
N GLN A 112 3.63 14.33 12.79
CA GLN A 112 4.65 15.03 12.00
C GLN A 112 5.05 14.21 10.76
N MET A 113 5.22 12.89 10.91
CA MET A 113 5.52 12.04 9.77
C MET A 113 4.37 12.07 8.74
N ALA A 114 3.13 11.99 9.19
CA ALA A 114 1.96 12.08 8.34
C ALA A 114 1.84 13.44 7.65
N LEU A 115 2.13 14.51 8.39
CA LEU A 115 2.12 15.89 7.87
C LEU A 115 3.15 16.05 6.75
N TYR A 116 4.35 15.50 6.96
CA TYR A 116 5.43 15.58 5.99
C TYR A 116 5.12 14.82 4.69
N PHE A 117 4.64 13.58 4.81
CA PHE A 117 4.47 12.73 3.63
C PHE A 117 3.15 12.94 2.90
N LEU A 118 2.10 13.36 3.58
CA LEU A 118 0.77 13.34 2.97
C LEU A 118 -0.14 14.49 3.41
N THR A 119 -0.41 14.63 4.70
CA THR A 119 -1.48 15.52 5.17
C THR A 119 -1.13 17.00 5.11
N GLY A 120 0.15 17.35 4.96
CA GLY A 120 0.63 18.74 4.81
C GLY A 120 0.57 19.27 3.39
N ASP A 121 0.38 18.42 2.40
CA ASP A 121 0.28 18.84 1.01
C ASP A 121 -1.19 19.20 0.68
N PRO A 122 -1.48 20.46 0.26
CA PRO A 122 -2.82 20.90 -0.06
C PRO A 122 -3.45 20.21 -1.29
N LEU A 123 -2.68 19.43 -2.03
CA LEU A 123 -3.19 18.62 -3.13
C LEU A 123 -3.97 17.39 -2.64
N PHE A 124 -3.75 16.98 -1.37
CA PHE A 124 -4.40 15.81 -0.80
C PHE A 124 -5.57 16.18 0.10
N ASP A 125 -6.71 15.55 -0.17
CA ASP A 125 -7.94 15.63 0.64
C ASP A 125 -8.07 14.33 1.43
N VAL A 126 -7.82 14.38 2.75
CA VAL A 126 -7.82 13.20 3.61
C VAL A 126 -9.22 12.64 3.77
N VAL A 127 -9.41 11.38 3.40
CA VAL A 127 -10.69 10.66 3.45
C VAL A 127 -10.75 9.72 4.65
N ILE A 128 -9.64 9.06 4.98
CA ILE A 128 -9.51 8.15 6.13
C ILE A 128 -8.22 8.51 6.87
N ASP A 129 -8.31 8.50 8.19
CA ASP A 129 -7.18 8.71 9.08
C ASP A 129 -7.41 7.91 10.37
N ASP A 130 -6.91 6.68 10.36
CA ASP A 130 -7.18 5.69 11.39
C ASP A 130 -5.90 5.23 12.08
N PRO A 131 -5.92 4.95 13.40
CA PRO A 131 -4.86 4.24 14.07
C PRO A 131 -4.73 2.82 13.51
N ALA A 132 -3.50 2.40 13.27
CA ALA A 132 -3.17 1.10 12.69
C ALA A 132 -2.01 0.43 13.44
N ARG A 133 -1.56 -0.71 12.94
CA ARG A 133 -0.33 -1.37 13.36
C ARG A 133 0.46 -1.81 12.14
N LEU A 134 1.77 -1.57 12.19
CA LEU A 134 2.71 -2.03 11.19
C LEU A 134 3.78 -2.85 11.92
N ASP A 135 3.85 -4.14 11.64
CA ASP A 135 4.72 -5.09 12.33
C ASP A 135 4.64 -5.02 13.88
N GLY A 136 3.42 -4.86 14.39
CA GLY A 136 3.17 -4.76 15.84
C GLY A 136 3.38 -3.36 16.44
N SER A 137 4.14 -2.48 15.79
CA SER A 137 4.36 -1.10 16.20
C SER A 137 3.12 -0.23 15.98
N PRO A 138 2.87 0.78 16.83
CA PRO A 138 1.85 1.77 16.54
C PRO A 138 2.07 2.40 15.16
N ALA A 139 1.01 2.52 14.40
CA ALA A 139 1.04 3.04 13.05
C ALA A 139 -0.20 3.91 12.77
N ARG A 140 -0.15 4.63 11.67
CA ARG A 140 -1.25 5.44 11.16
C ARG A 140 -1.56 5.01 9.74
N LEU A 141 -2.83 4.76 9.45
CA LEU A 141 -3.34 4.49 8.11
C LEU A 141 -4.07 5.75 7.62
N ILE A 142 -3.58 6.31 6.54
CA ILE A 142 -4.19 7.48 5.91
C ILE A 142 -4.58 7.11 4.48
N VAL A 143 -5.79 7.48 4.10
CA VAL A 143 -6.23 7.44 2.70
C VAL A 143 -6.62 8.86 2.31
N ALA A 144 -6.10 9.31 1.19
CA ALA A 144 -6.36 10.65 0.69
C ALA A 144 -6.58 10.63 -0.83
N ASP A 145 -7.40 11.55 -1.30
CA ASP A 145 -7.59 11.81 -2.72
C ASP A 145 -6.68 12.95 -3.18
N ALA A 146 -5.88 12.71 -4.20
CA ALA A 146 -5.13 13.76 -4.86
C ALA A 146 -6.04 14.52 -5.83
N ARG A 147 -5.98 15.86 -5.77
CA ARG A 147 -6.84 16.73 -6.59
C ARG A 147 -6.03 17.67 -7.45
N GLU A 148 -6.41 17.76 -8.71
CA GLU A 148 -5.91 18.75 -9.63
C GLU A 148 -7.09 19.46 -10.32
N GLY A 149 -7.12 20.78 -10.27
CA GLY A 149 -8.21 21.56 -10.87
C GLY A 149 -9.60 21.29 -10.25
N GLY A 150 -9.65 20.69 -9.04
CA GLY A 150 -10.90 20.32 -8.36
C GLY A 150 -11.39 18.90 -8.66
N GLU A 151 -10.77 18.20 -9.58
CA GLU A 151 -11.05 16.79 -9.90
C GLU A 151 -10.11 15.86 -9.15
N VAL A 152 -10.60 14.68 -8.74
CA VAL A 152 -9.77 13.62 -8.16
C VAL A 152 -9.00 12.96 -9.29
N THR A 153 -7.67 13.01 -9.22
CA THR A 153 -6.77 12.43 -10.23
C THR A 153 -6.23 11.07 -9.82
N SER A 154 -6.09 10.83 -8.52
CA SER A 154 -5.71 9.54 -7.94
C SER A 154 -6.14 9.47 -6.49
N SER A 155 -6.11 8.26 -5.91
CA SER A 155 -6.22 8.06 -4.47
C SER A 155 -4.90 7.49 -3.94
N VAL A 156 -4.51 7.87 -2.73
CA VAL A 156 -3.30 7.38 -2.06
C VAL A 156 -3.69 6.74 -0.74
N ALA A 157 -3.18 5.54 -0.46
CA ALA A 157 -3.22 4.98 0.88
C ALA A 157 -1.80 4.83 1.42
N ALA A 158 -1.59 5.20 2.68
CA ALA A 158 -0.30 5.12 3.34
C ALA A 158 -0.44 4.56 4.76
N ALA A 159 0.33 3.52 5.07
CA ALA A 159 0.53 3.02 6.42
C ALA A 159 1.94 3.38 6.87
N MET A 160 2.08 4.08 8.00
CA MET A 160 3.38 4.60 8.46
C MET A 160 3.59 4.38 9.95
N THR A 161 4.85 4.15 10.34
CA THR A 161 5.29 3.98 11.72
C THR A 161 6.69 4.54 11.94
N LEU A 162 6.99 4.98 13.15
CA LEU A 162 8.35 5.38 13.54
C LEU A 162 9.22 4.21 14.02
N GLY A 163 8.71 2.97 13.95
CA GLY A 163 9.46 1.78 14.32
C GLY A 163 9.98 1.84 15.76
N ASP A 164 11.29 1.68 15.91
CA ASP A 164 12.03 1.78 17.18
C ASP A 164 12.49 3.21 17.52
N GLY A 165 12.14 4.19 16.70
CA GLY A 165 12.52 5.60 16.87
C GLY A 165 13.77 6.02 16.10
N GLU A 166 14.53 5.10 15.51
CA GLU A 166 15.66 5.42 14.62
C GLU A 166 15.27 5.35 13.15
N THR A 167 14.39 4.41 12.82
CA THR A 167 13.93 4.16 11.44
C THR A 167 12.42 4.30 11.35
N GLY A 168 11.96 5.18 10.49
CA GLY A 168 10.58 5.29 10.07
C GLY A 168 10.29 4.40 8.87
N TYR A 169 9.11 3.82 8.82
CA TYR A 169 8.67 2.99 7.72
C TYR A 169 7.37 3.51 7.13
N LEU A 170 7.30 3.48 5.82
CA LEU A 170 6.15 3.90 5.05
C LEU A 170 5.82 2.85 4.00
N ILE A 171 4.59 2.35 4.02
CA ILE A 171 4.04 1.53 2.94
C ILE A 171 2.90 2.30 2.32
N ALA A 172 2.99 2.53 1.04
CA ALA A 172 1.99 3.31 0.32
C ALA A 172 1.54 2.62 -0.96
N ALA A 173 0.37 3.01 -1.43
CA ALA A 173 -0.12 2.69 -2.74
C ALA A 173 -0.78 3.91 -3.36
N ILE A 174 -0.55 4.09 -4.65
CA ILE A 174 -1.21 5.09 -5.47
C ILE A 174 -2.17 4.35 -6.39
N PHE A 175 -3.43 4.70 -6.35
CA PHE A 175 -4.51 4.07 -7.10
C PHE A 175 -5.10 5.04 -8.13
N PRO A 176 -5.75 4.53 -9.17
CA PRO A 176 -6.68 5.32 -9.97
C PRO A 176 -7.75 5.99 -9.10
N PRO A 177 -8.43 7.04 -9.56
CA PRO A 177 -9.52 7.67 -8.82
C PRO A 177 -10.57 6.66 -8.35
N GLY A 178 -10.86 6.65 -7.03
CA GLY A 178 -11.79 5.69 -6.41
C GLY A 178 -11.28 4.26 -6.32
N GLY A 179 -10.00 4.00 -6.65
CA GLY A 179 -9.38 2.66 -6.61
C GLY A 179 -9.28 2.07 -5.21
N TRP A 180 -9.34 2.89 -4.16
CA TRP A 180 -9.28 2.41 -2.77
C TRP A 180 -10.33 1.33 -2.47
N ASP A 181 -11.57 1.52 -2.88
CA ASP A 181 -12.64 0.56 -2.57
C ASP A 181 -12.41 -0.82 -3.17
N THR A 182 -11.72 -0.88 -4.30
CA THR A 182 -11.42 -2.13 -5.02
C THR A 182 -10.09 -2.77 -4.61
N GLU A 183 -9.09 -1.96 -4.26
CA GLU A 183 -7.72 -2.38 -3.99
C GLU A 183 -7.38 -2.48 -2.49
N ARG A 184 -8.29 -2.03 -1.63
CA ARG A 184 -8.11 -2.03 -0.18
C ARG A 184 -7.64 -3.37 0.38
N ALA A 185 -8.27 -4.46 -0.05
CA ALA A 185 -7.95 -5.79 0.45
C ALA A 185 -6.50 -6.21 0.12
N ASP A 186 -6.03 -5.90 -1.08
CA ASP A 186 -4.66 -6.16 -1.50
C ASP A 186 -3.68 -5.27 -0.76
N PHE A 187 -3.96 -3.98 -0.61
CA PHE A 187 -3.14 -3.07 0.18
C PHE A 187 -3.00 -3.54 1.64
N GLU A 188 -4.11 -3.91 2.30
CA GLU A 188 -4.08 -4.43 3.66
C GLU A 188 -3.30 -5.75 3.78
N ARG A 189 -3.29 -6.61 2.76
CA ARG A 189 -2.45 -7.82 2.73
C ARG A 189 -0.98 -7.47 2.64
N ILE A 190 -0.62 -6.48 1.83
CA ILE A 190 0.75 -5.97 1.70
C ILE A 190 1.20 -5.39 3.05
N VAL A 191 0.41 -4.52 3.67
CA VAL A 191 0.71 -3.93 4.99
C VAL A 191 0.89 -5.02 6.06
N ARG A 192 0.02 -6.03 6.09
CA ARG A 192 0.14 -7.15 7.04
C ARG A 192 1.37 -8.03 6.81
N SER A 193 1.92 -8.05 5.61
CA SER A 193 3.11 -8.82 5.27
C SER A 193 4.42 -8.15 5.69
N PHE A 194 4.36 -6.86 5.97
CA PHE A 194 5.54 -6.06 6.33
C PHE A 194 6.20 -6.55 7.62
N ARG A 195 7.54 -6.56 7.63
CA ARG A 195 8.37 -6.80 8.80
C ARG A 195 9.55 -5.84 8.79
N SER A 196 9.79 -5.21 9.92
CA SER A 196 10.93 -4.30 10.14
C SER A 196 12.15 -5.02 10.73
N ASP A 197 11.95 -6.15 11.40
CA ASP A 197 13.03 -6.96 11.96
C ASP A 197 13.31 -8.14 11.01
N VAL A 198 14.24 -7.93 10.09
CA VAL A 198 14.68 -8.97 9.15
C VAL A 198 15.94 -9.62 9.71
N PRO A 199 15.90 -10.91 10.09
CA PRO A 199 17.09 -11.58 10.59
C PRO A 199 18.24 -11.50 9.58
N PRO A 200 19.46 -11.12 9.99
CA PRO A 200 20.60 -11.10 9.10
C PRO A 200 20.87 -12.51 8.56
N GLY A 201 20.96 -12.66 7.24
CA GLY A 201 21.26 -13.94 6.59
C GLY A 201 20.07 -14.64 5.93
N VAL A 202 18.89 -14.05 5.91
CA VAL A 202 17.82 -14.47 4.99
C VAL A 202 18.25 -14.06 3.59
N ALA A 203 18.78 -15.02 2.83
CA ALA A 203 19.29 -14.78 1.50
C ALA A 203 18.20 -14.11 0.63
N THR A 204 18.57 -13.01 0.01
CA THR A 204 17.86 -12.49 -1.14
C THR A 204 17.76 -13.61 -2.17
N PHE A 205 16.57 -14.19 -2.34
CA PHE A 205 16.35 -14.97 -3.55
C PHE A 205 16.41 -13.98 -4.71
N PRO A 206 17.30 -14.19 -5.69
CA PRO A 206 17.30 -13.35 -6.87
C PRO A 206 15.88 -13.39 -7.44
N VAL A 207 15.34 -12.24 -7.76
CA VAL A 207 14.18 -12.13 -8.64
C VAL A 207 14.67 -12.77 -9.94
N ASP A 208 14.23 -14.01 -10.20
CA ASP A 208 14.65 -14.80 -11.35
C ASP A 208 14.30 -14.04 -12.64
N GLY A 209 15.31 -13.48 -13.23
CA GLY A 209 15.27 -12.77 -14.51
C GLY A 209 16.65 -12.63 -15.15
N GLN A 210 17.73 -13.05 -14.46
CA GLN A 210 19.06 -13.12 -15.04
C GLN A 210 19.66 -14.51 -14.79
N ALA A 211 19.38 -15.41 -15.72
CA ALA A 211 20.23 -16.61 -15.89
C ALA A 211 21.59 -16.18 -16.45
N PRO A 212 22.71 -16.86 -16.01
CA PRO A 212 24.05 -16.59 -16.45
C PRO A 212 24.28 -16.85 -17.95
#